data_e4078b498cd4ad87b058df7020df2ac5
#
_entry.id   e4078b498cd4ad87b058df7020df2ac5
#
_cell.length_a   1.000
_cell.length_b   1.000
_cell.length_c   1.000
_cell.angle_alpha   90.00
_cell.angle_beta   90.00
_cell.angle_gamma   90.00
#
_symmetry.space_group_name_H-M   'P 1'
#
loop_
_entity.id
_entity.type
_entity.pdbx_description
1 polymer ?
#
loop_
_entity_poly.entity_id
_entity_poly.type
_entity_poly.pdbx_seq_one_letter_code
_entity_poly.pdbx_strand_id
1 'polypeptide(L)'
;MSVNKVILIGNVGKDPEVRYLDTGIAVASFPLATTDRAYTLSNGTQVPERTEWHNLVLWRGLAETAEKYVHKGDKLYVEGKIRTRSYDDQNGAKRYVTEIFVDNMEMLTPKGTGSGSYAPAQQQAAAPVRPQSQ
;
A
#
# COMPACT_ATOMS: atom_id res chain seq x y z
N MET A 1 -26.57 -6.13 10.03
CA MET A 1 -25.54 -5.06 9.90
C MET A 1 -24.16 -5.66 10.00
N SER A 2 -23.21 -5.17 9.20
CA SER A 2 -21.85 -5.72 9.22
C SER A 2 -20.85 -4.64 8.88
N VAL A 3 -19.58 -4.93 9.12
CA VAL A 3 -18.50 -4.02 8.75
C VAL A 3 -17.37 -4.85 8.14
N ASN A 4 -16.75 -4.29 7.11
CA ASN A 4 -15.58 -4.89 6.48
C ASN A 4 -14.65 -3.74 6.16
N LYS A 5 -13.67 -3.52 7.01
CA LYS A 5 -12.78 -2.38 6.87
C LYS A 5 -11.37 -2.75 7.24
N VAL A 6 -10.43 -2.33 6.41
CA VAL A 6 -9.01 -2.56 6.62
C VAL A 6 -8.32 -1.22 6.57
N ILE A 7 -7.41 -0.98 7.48
CA ILE A 7 -6.58 0.21 7.51
C ILE A 7 -5.13 -0.24 7.57
N LEU A 8 -4.31 0.23 6.63
CA LEU A 8 -2.91 -0.15 6.56
C LEU A 8 -2.03 1.06 6.34
N ILE A 9 -0.86 1.05 6.96
CA ILE A 9 0.22 1.96 6.62
C ILE A 9 1.43 1.08 6.32
N GLY A 10 1.99 1.21 5.15
CA GLY A 10 3.11 0.36 4.78
C GLY A 10 3.85 0.91 3.58
N ASN A 11 4.76 0.08 3.07
CA ASN A 11 5.60 0.49 1.95
C ASN A 11 5.28 -0.33 0.72
N VAL A 12 5.29 0.35 -0.42
CA VAL A 12 4.96 -0.26 -1.71
C VAL A 12 6.11 -1.18 -2.13
N GLY A 13 5.78 -2.41 -2.48
CA GLY A 13 6.80 -3.40 -2.82
C GLY A 13 7.16 -3.46 -4.29
N LYS A 14 6.28 -2.99 -5.16
CA LYS A 14 6.53 -2.94 -6.60
C LYS A 14 5.77 -1.77 -7.17
N ASP A 15 6.23 -1.26 -8.29
CA ASP A 15 5.47 -0.23 -9.01
C ASP A 15 4.10 -0.77 -9.36
N PRO A 16 3.05 0.05 -9.32
CA PRO A 16 1.71 -0.43 -9.65
C PRO A 16 1.61 -0.96 -11.07
N GLU A 17 0.89 -2.06 -11.21
CA GLU A 17 0.52 -2.57 -12.52
C GLU A 17 -0.83 -1.99 -12.85
N VAL A 18 -0.94 -1.27 -13.95
CA VAL A 18 -2.17 -0.59 -14.31
C VAL A 18 -2.65 -1.13 -15.63
N ARG A 19 -3.92 -1.47 -15.69
CA ARG A 19 -4.53 -1.90 -16.94
C ARG A 19 -5.87 -1.19 -17.09
N TYR A 20 -6.34 -1.14 -18.30
CA TYR A 20 -7.60 -0.49 -18.61
C TYR A 20 -8.56 -1.53 -19.13
N LEU A 21 -9.76 -1.55 -18.57
CA LEU A 21 -10.80 -2.48 -19.02
C LEU A 21 -11.41 -1.98 -20.33
N ASP A 22 -12.21 -2.83 -20.96
CA ASP A 22 -12.84 -2.47 -22.23
C ASP A 22 -13.65 -1.19 -22.12
N THR A 23 -14.17 -0.91 -20.94
CA THR A 23 -14.95 0.29 -20.71
C THR A 23 -14.09 1.52 -20.46
N GLY A 24 -12.77 1.36 -20.46
CA GLY A 24 -11.87 2.47 -20.17
C GLY A 24 -11.59 2.70 -18.69
N ILE A 25 -12.11 1.85 -17.83
CA ILE A 25 -11.90 1.98 -16.40
C ILE A 25 -10.51 1.49 -16.05
N ALA A 26 -9.75 2.31 -15.31
CA ALA A 26 -8.41 1.95 -14.88
C ALA A 26 -8.47 1.07 -13.62
N VAL A 27 -7.62 0.04 -13.58
CA VAL A 27 -7.46 -0.82 -12.42
C VAL A 27 -5.98 -0.94 -12.14
N ALA A 28 -5.56 -0.61 -10.92
CA ALA A 28 -4.17 -0.72 -10.52
C ALA A 28 -4.03 -1.74 -9.40
N SER A 29 -2.93 -2.48 -9.39
CA SER A 29 -2.66 -3.40 -8.31
C SER A 29 -1.18 -3.37 -7.97
N PHE A 30 -0.89 -3.49 -6.69
CA PHE A 30 0.49 -3.55 -6.21
C PHE A 30 0.50 -4.08 -4.79
N PRO A 31 1.64 -4.66 -4.35
CA PRO A 31 1.74 -5.16 -2.99
C PRO A 31 2.17 -4.06 -2.02
N LEU A 32 1.64 -4.12 -0.81
CA LEU A 32 2.01 -3.21 0.27
C LEU A 32 2.51 -4.04 1.43
N ALA A 33 3.67 -3.68 1.97
CA ALA A 33 4.28 -4.42 3.08
C ALA A 33 4.03 -3.70 4.38
N THR A 34 3.54 -4.45 5.38
CA THR A 34 3.51 -3.95 6.74
C THR A 34 4.47 -4.80 7.55
N THR A 35 5.24 -4.17 8.42
CA THR A 35 6.33 -4.84 9.10
C THR A 35 6.19 -4.67 10.61
N ASP A 36 6.24 -5.81 11.31
CA ASP A 36 6.30 -5.82 12.76
C ASP A 36 7.77 -5.83 13.14
N ARG A 37 8.17 -4.95 14.01
CA ARG A 37 9.56 -4.80 14.38
C ARG A 37 10.01 -5.98 15.24
N ALA A 38 11.28 -6.34 15.11
CA ALA A 38 11.87 -7.33 15.98
C ALA A 38 11.88 -6.81 17.43
N TYR A 39 11.77 -7.70 18.38
CA TYR A 39 11.79 -7.31 19.78
C TYR A 39 12.30 -8.46 20.63
N THR A 40 12.58 -8.18 21.89
CA THR A 40 13.09 -9.16 22.84
C THR A 40 12.11 -9.32 23.98
N LEU A 41 11.74 -10.55 24.27
CA LEU A 41 10.85 -10.83 25.38
C LEU A 41 11.60 -10.68 26.69
N SER A 42 10.86 -10.59 27.80
CA SER A 42 11.46 -10.40 29.11
C SER A 42 12.34 -11.56 29.50
N ASN A 43 12.10 -12.75 28.93
CA ASN A 43 12.94 -13.90 29.25
C ASN A 43 14.16 -14.01 28.33
N GLY A 44 14.44 -13.00 27.53
CA GLY A 44 15.61 -13.01 26.65
C GLY A 44 15.38 -13.59 25.29
N THR A 45 14.21 -14.15 25.02
CA THR A 45 13.90 -14.69 23.70
C THR A 45 13.76 -13.57 22.70
N GLN A 46 14.43 -13.72 21.57
CA GLN A 46 14.35 -12.72 20.50
C GLN A 46 13.27 -13.10 19.51
N VAL A 47 12.40 -12.14 19.18
CA VAL A 47 11.34 -12.35 18.19
C VAL A 47 11.75 -11.55 16.96
N PRO A 48 11.93 -12.23 15.82
CA PRO A 48 12.43 -11.53 14.63
C PRO A 48 11.39 -10.64 13.99
N GLU A 49 11.88 -9.74 13.15
CA GLU A 49 11.02 -8.89 12.35
C GLU A 49 10.15 -9.74 11.43
N ARG A 50 8.94 -9.30 11.20
CA ARG A 50 8.02 -10.03 10.35
C ARG A 50 7.31 -9.08 9.41
N THR A 51 7.29 -9.45 8.13
CA THR A 51 6.65 -8.64 7.10
C THR A 51 5.43 -9.37 6.56
N GLU A 52 4.33 -8.65 6.47
CA GLU A 52 3.11 -9.16 5.86
C GLU A 52 2.87 -8.43 4.56
N TRP A 53 2.59 -9.16 3.50
CA TRP A 53 2.35 -8.57 2.18
C TRP A 53 0.86 -8.55 1.90
N HIS A 54 0.37 -7.38 1.51
CA HIS A 54 -1.04 -7.18 1.22
C HIS A 54 -1.20 -6.81 -0.24
N ASN A 55 -2.10 -7.47 -0.95
CA ASN A 55 -2.34 -7.17 -2.36
C ASN A 55 -3.43 -6.12 -2.43
N LEU A 56 -3.08 -4.95 -2.95
CA LEU A 56 -4.03 -3.84 -3.06
C LEU A 56 -4.57 -3.75 -4.47
N VAL A 57 -5.85 -3.44 -4.59
CA VAL A 57 -6.49 -3.21 -5.87
C VAL A 57 -7.18 -1.85 -5.81
N LEU A 58 -6.89 -1.00 -6.79
CA LEU A 58 -7.44 0.34 -6.86
C LEU A 58 -8.20 0.48 -8.17
N TRP A 59 -9.28 1.23 -8.14
CA TRP A 59 -10.16 1.38 -9.30
C TRP A 59 -10.32 2.85 -9.65
N ARG A 60 -10.48 3.14 -10.95
CA ARG A 60 -10.87 4.45 -11.44
C ARG A 60 -9.89 5.53 -11.02
N GLY A 61 -10.36 6.58 -10.37
CA GLY A 61 -9.50 7.70 -10.00
C GLY A 61 -8.33 7.34 -9.12
N LEU A 62 -8.53 6.41 -8.18
CA LEU A 62 -7.42 5.96 -7.34
C LEU A 62 -6.38 5.21 -8.16
N ALA A 63 -6.81 4.42 -9.14
CA ALA A 63 -5.87 3.71 -10.02
C ALA A 63 -5.06 4.71 -10.84
N GLU A 64 -5.70 5.75 -11.33
CA GLU A 64 -5.01 6.77 -12.10
C GLU A 64 -4.01 7.53 -11.25
N THR A 65 -4.39 7.83 -10.01
CA THR A 65 -3.48 8.49 -9.07
C THR A 65 -2.26 7.61 -8.79
N ALA A 66 -2.50 6.31 -8.60
CA ALA A 66 -1.40 5.40 -8.34
C ALA A 66 -0.47 5.33 -9.54
N GLU A 67 -1.04 5.31 -10.74
CA GLU A 67 -0.22 5.26 -11.94
C GLU A 67 0.73 6.45 -12.03
N LYS A 68 0.25 7.62 -11.64
CA LYS A 68 1.05 8.83 -11.76
C LYS A 68 2.03 9.03 -10.62
N TYR A 69 1.68 8.63 -9.41
CA TYR A 69 2.43 9.07 -8.25
C TYR A 69 3.01 7.97 -7.37
N VAL A 70 2.52 6.75 -7.46
CA VAL A 70 2.96 5.69 -6.54
C VAL A 70 4.10 4.91 -7.17
N HIS A 71 5.16 4.70 -6.40
CA HIS A 71 6.33 3.96 -6.86
C HIS A 71 6.80 3.01 -5.78
N LYS A 72 7.54 2.00 -6.19
CA LYS A 72 8.16 1.08 -5.26
C LYS A 72 8.91 1.87 -4.19
N GLY A 73 8.70 1.49 -2.93
CA GLY A 73 9.36 2.13 -1.80
C GLY A 73 8.56 3.23 -1.15
N ASP A 74 7.52 3.73 -1.81
CA ASP A 74 6.71 4.80 -1.23
C ASP A 74 5.96 4.31 -0.01
N LYS A 75 5.71 5.21 0.92
CA LYS A 75 4.93 4.92 2.10
C LYS A 75 3.51 5.42 1.90
N LEU A 76 2.54 4.55 2.14
CA LEU A 76 1.14 4.87 1.92
C LEU A 76 0.28 4.55 3.13
N TYR A 77 -0.77 5.34 3.29
CA TYR A 77 -1.90 5.04 4.16
C TYR A 77 -3.06 4.63 3.27
N VAL A 78 -3.67 3.48 3.53
CA VAL A 78 -4.81 3.04 2.73
C VAL A 78 -5.93 2.56 3.64
N GLU A 79 -7.16 2.78 3.19
CA GLU A 79 -8.36 2.23 3.80
C GLU A 79 -9.10 1.47 2.72
N GLY A 80 -9.65 0.34 3.07
CA GLY A 80 -10.38 -0.45 2.10
C GLY A 80 -11.12 -1.59 2.75
N LYS A 81 -11.47 -2.57 1.94
CA LYS A 81 -12.18 -3.75 2.42
C LYS A 81 -11.51 -5.00 1.89
N ILE A 82 -11.68 -6.09 2.61
CA ILE A 82 -11.11 -7.37 2.23
C ILE A 82 -12.03 -8.04 1.22
N ARG A 83 -11.44 -8.52 0.13
CA ARG A 83 -12.15 -9.30 -0.88
C ARG A 83 -11.35 -10.53 -1.21
N THR A 84 -12.02 -11.66 -1.31
CA THR A 84 -11.40 -12.91 -1.72
C THR A 84 -12.07 -13.38 -2.99
N ARG A 85 -11.27 -13.74 -3.99
CA ARG A 85 -11.80 -14.30 -5.22
C ARG A 85 -11.10 -15.61 -5.52
N SER A 86 -11.69 -16.40 -6.39
CA SER A 86 -11.10 -17.66 -6.78
C SER A 86 -10.71 -17.62 -8.25
N TYR A 87 -9.75 -18.44 -8.60
CA TYR A 87 -9.34 -18.61 -9.98
C TYR A 87 -8.80 -20.03 -10.16
N ASP A 88 -8.77 -20.49 -11.40
CA ASP A 88 -8.21 -21.81 -11.71
C ASP A 88 -6.77 -21.62 -12.13
N ASP A 89 -5.87 -22.42 -11.53
CA ASP A 89 -4.47 -22.32 -11.91
C ASP A 89 -4.21 -23.19 -13.14
N GLN A 90 -2.96 -23.27 -13.53
CA GLN A 90 -2.58 -24.00 -14.76
C GLN A 90 -2.91 -25.47 -14.68
N ASN A 91 -2.98 -26.02 -13.48
CA ASN A 91 -3.28 -27.43 -13.28
C ASN A 91 -4.76 -27.71 -13.11
N GLY A 92 -5.58 -26.68 -13.24
CA GLY A 92 -7.02 -26.82 -13.05
C GLY A 92 -7.47 -26.81 -11.60
N ALA A 93 -6.57 -26.58 -10.66
CA ALA A 93 -6.92 -26.52 -9.25
C ALA A 93 -7.47 -25.15 -8.92
N LYS A 94 -8.49 -25.13 -8.07
CA LYS A 94 -9.07 -23.86 -7.65
C LYS A 94 -8.18 -23.20 -6.60
N ARG A 95 -7.89 -21.94 -6.83
CA ARG A 95 -7.07 -21.15 -5.91
C ARG A 95 -7.83 -19.93 -5.45
N TYR A 96 -7.45 -19.40 -4.29
CA TYR A 96 -8.09 -18.23 -3.73
C TYR A 96 -7.04 -17.16 -3.51
N VAL A 97 -7.40 -15.91 -3.73
CA VAL A 97 -6.52 -14.79 -3.44
C VAL A 97 -7.30 -13.77 -2.66
N THR A 98 -6.67 -13.26 -1.60
CA THR A 98 -7.26 -12.24 -0.76
C THR A 98 -6.65 -10.90 -1.14
N GLU A 99 -7.49 -9.92 -1.42
CA GLU A 99 -7.06 -8.60 -1.86
C GLU A 99 -7.74 -7.55 -1.01
N ILE A 100 -7.12 -6.38 -0.95
CA ILE A 100 -7.72 -5.22 -0.30
C ILE A 100 -8.19 -4.29 -1.40
N PHE A 101 -9.50 -4.06 -1.49
CA PHE A 101 -10.05 -3.11 -2.44
C PHE A 101 -10.02 -1.75 -1.77
N VAL A 102 -9.16 -0.87 -2.27
CA VAL A 102 -8.85 0.40 -1.61
C VAL A 102 -9.95 1.41 -1.87
N ASP A 103 -10.45 2.02 -0.80
CA ASP A 103 -11.45 3.08 -0.88
C ASP A 103 -10.82 4.45 -0.74
N ASN A 104 -9.71 4.56 -0.03
CA ASN A 104 -9.05 5.83 0.21
C ASN A 104 -7.56 5.59 0.36
N MET A 105 -6.75 6.52 -0.15
CA MET A 105 -5.30 6.37 -0.13
C MET A 105 -4.66 7.73 0.09
N GLU A 106 -3.60 7.76 0.90
CA GLU A 106 -2.82 8.97 1.09
C GLU A 106 -1.34 8.66 1.01
N MET A 107 -0.62 9.53 0.32
CA MET A 107 0.83 9.39 0.20
C MET A 107 1.47 9.95 1.46
N LEU A 108 2.31 9.14 2.09
CA LEU A 108 3.03 9.57 3.29
C LEU A 108 4.50 9.82 3.01
N THR A 109 5.00 9.42 1.84
CA THR A 109 6.37 9.71 1.45
C THR A 109 6.49 11.21 1.17
N PRO A 110 7.48 11.89 1.75
CA PRO A 110 7.63 13.31 1.48
C PRO A 110 7.89 13.56 0.00
N LYS A 111 7.22 14.58 -0.54
CA LYS A 111 7.42 14.93 -1.90
C LYS A 111 8.52 15.94 -2.01
N GLY A 112 9.09 16.02 -3.12
CA GLY A 112 10.10 17.00 -3.33
C GLY A 112 11.40 16.71 -2.88
N THR A 113 11.52 15.75 -2.13
CA THR A 113 12.72 15.46 -1.85
C THR A 113 13.23 14.94 -2.99
N GLY A 114 13.80 15.08 -3.32
CA GLY A 114 14.16 14.50 -4.25
C GLY A 114 13.57 14.79 -5.34
N SER A 115 12.74 14.89 -5.51
CA SER A 115 12.22 14.94 -6.62
C SER A 115 11.46 15.91 -6.64
N GLY A 116 11.43 16.35 -6.11
CA GLY A 116 10.71 16.96 -6.21
C GLY A 116 10.01 17.80 -6.11
N SER A 117 9.77 18.47 -5.73
CA SER A 117 9.11 19.25 -5.76
C SER A 117 8.03 19.57 -5.22
N TYR A 118 7.75 20.09 -4.46
CA TYR A 118 6.64 20.40 -4.08
C TYR A 118 6.71 21.01 -2.91
N ALA A 119 6.55 21.64 -2.73
CA ALA A 119 6.71 22.08 -1.76
C ALA A 119 6.02 22.00 -0.83
N PRO A 120 6.07 22.40 -0.41
CA PRO A 120 5.66 22.33 0.45
C PRO A 120 5.26 22.36 1.19
N ALA A 121 5.21 22.62 1.53
CA ALA A 121 4.85 22.61 2.20
C ALA A 121 4.55 22.22 2.96
N GLN A 122 4.84 22.37 3.20
CA GLN A 122 4.65 21.92 3.76
C GLN A 122 4.93 21.33 4.40
N GLN A 123 5.29 21.46 4.74
CA GLN A 123 5.71 20.94 5.08
C GLN A 123 6.02 20.53 5.67
N GLN A 124 6.28 20.87 6.08
CA GLN A 124 6.78 20.57 6.39
C GLN A 124 6.98 20.21 7.03
N ALA A 125 6.96 20.66 7.33
CA ALA A 125 7.37 20.44 7.64
C ALA A 125 7.57 20.02 8.25
N ALA A 126 7.63 20.33 8.52
CA ALA A 126 8.06 20.00 8.69
C ALA A 126 8.44 19.59 9.14
N ALA A 127 8.61 19.85 9.39
CA ALA A 127 9.20 19.51 9.45
C ALA A 127 9.49 19.07 9.91
N PRO A 128 9.73 19.34 10.05
CA PRO A 128 10.23 18.88 10.25
C PRO A 128 10.31 18.26 10.68
N VAL A 129 10.39 18.42 10.90
CA VAL A 129 10.67 17.88 10.83
C VAL A 129 10.95 17.18 11.13
N ARG A 130 11.24 17.18 11.48
CA ARG A 130 11.74 16.75 11.41
C ARG A 130 12.01 15.92 11.64
N PRO A 131 11.98 16.08 11.61
CA PRO A 131 12.36 15.44 11.52
C PRO A 131 12.37 14.66 11.64
N GLN A 132 12.43 14.68 11.73
CA GLN A 132 12.47 14.19 11.53
C GLN A 132 12.40 13.28 11.61
N SER A 133 12.38 13.56 11.79
CA SER A 133 12.35 13.01 11.62
C SER A 133 12.14 12.31 11.74
N GLN A 134 12.16 12.51 11.85
CA GLN A 134 12.02 12.16 11.73
C GLN A 134 12.23 11.66 11.92
#